data_a797b9d5e7e816c4296721f27e899c71
#
_entry.id   a797b9d5e7e816c4296721f27e899c71
#
_cell.length_a   1.000
_cell.length_b   1.000
_cell.length_c   1.000
_cell.angle_alpha   90.00
_cell.angle_beta   90.00
_cell.angle_gamma   90.00
#
_symmetry.space_group_name_H-M   'P 1'
#
loop_
_entity.id
_entity.type
_entity.pdbx_description
1 polymer ?
#
loop_
_entity_poly.entity_id
_entity_poly.type
_entity_poly.pdbx_seq_one_letter_code
_entity_poly.pdbx_strand_id
1 'polypeptide(L)'
;AIHYDDVLLERPRSAASVHAAPFQLGIQTWTLRNLDFDAVVSFAKKHGIRNLQVIGKHIDPHADWEEIKAKKAILDTNGLRAYTFGVAGTSMDHAFNRRLFEFAKFMGIKVIIVEPRDFAIFDSLEKLVQEFDIRIAIHNHGLTSLYGNPIVVRNIIQHRDERIGVCLDVGWITAAGFDAAKIYRNYKGRVYDIHLKDKTVEVTNQKLVGISAHIGKGDA
;
A
#
# COMPACT_ATOMS: atom_id res chain seq x y z
N ALA A 1 0.93 -7.18 -4.01
CA ALA A 1 -0.40 -7.78 -4.21
C ALA A 1 -0.25 -9.30 -4.16
N ILE A 2 -0.89 -9.96 -3.22
CA ILE A 2 -0.89 -11.42 -3.11
C ILE A 2 -1.64 -11.98 -4.31
N HIS A 3 -1.08 -12.95 -5.01
CA HIS A 3 -1.77 -13.65 -6.09
C HIS A 3 -2.89 -14.50 -5.48
N TYR A 4 -4.07 -14.48 -6.09
CA TYR A 4 -5.30 -15.07 -5.58
C TYR A 4 -5.19 -16.58 -5.25
N ASP A 5 -4.44 -17.32 -6.07
CA ASP A 5 -4.34 -18.78 -5.95
C ASP A 5 -3.45 -19.24 -4.78
N ASP A 6 -2.55 -18.37 -4.28
CA ASP A 6 -1.61 -18.71 -3.21
C ASP A 6 -2.23 -18.56 -1.80
N VAL A 7 -3.33 -17.82 -1.68
CA VAL A 7 -4.00 -17.58 -0.37
C VAL A 7 -4.92 -18.72 0.03
N LEU A 8 -5.29 -19.60 -0.91
CA LEU A 8 -6.36 -20.59 -0.71
C LEU A 8 -5.91 -22.02 -0.43
N LEU A 9 -4.62 -22.34 -0.52
CA LEU A 9 -4.19 -23.75 -0.61
C LEU A 9 -3.82 -24.42 0.70
N GLU A 10 -3.73 -23.73 1.84
CA GLU A 10 -3.52 -24.42 3.12
C GLU A 10 -4.45 -23.90 4.23
N ARG A 11 -5.52 -24.62 4.47
CA ARG A 11 -6.16 -24.58 5.80
C ARG A 11 -5.16 -25.16 6.80
N PRO A 12 -4.78 -24.44 7.86
CA PRO A 12 -3.93 -25.02 8.90
C PRO A 12 -4.64 -26.22 9.51
N ARG A 13 -4.02 -27.38 9.37
CA ARG A 13 -4.43 -28.58 10.13
C ARG A 13 -4.00 -28.39 11.58
N SER A 14 -4.98 -28.54 12.48
CA SER A 14 -4.87 -28.57 13.94
C SER A 14 -4.75 -27.24 14.68
N ALA A 15 -5.49 -27.19 15.80
CA ALA A 15 -5.47 -26.12 16.79
C ALA A 15 -4.11 -26.07 17.54
N ALA A 16 -3.10 -25.55 16.88
CA ALA A 16 -1.95 -24.98 17.55
C ALA A 16 -2.31 -23.57 17.97
N SER A 17 -1.93 -23.16 19.15
CA SER A 17 -2.12 -21.82 19.72
C SER A 17 -1.94 -20.75 18.64
N VAL A 18 -3.01 -20.02 18.34
CA VAL A 18 -2.98 -18.89 17.40
C VAL A 18 -2.16 -17.80 18.08
N HIS A 19 -0.85 -17.84 17.90
CA HIS A 19 -0.06 -16.63 18.14
C HIS A 19 -0.60 -15.61 17.16
N ALA A 20 -1.15 -14.50 17.68
CA ALA A 20 -1.59 -13.38 16.84
C ALA A 20 -0.45 -13.03 15.87
N ALA A 21 -0.72 -13.05 14.57
CA ALA A 21 0.28 -12.68 13.60
C ALA A 21 0.84 -11.30 13.96
N PRO A 22 2.15 -11.08 13.93
CA PRO A 22 2.77 -9.82 14.34
C PRO A 22 2.37 -8.65 13.41
N PHE A 23 1.63 -8.91 12.34
CA PHE A 23 1.13 -7.94 11.38
C PHE A 23 -0.31 -8.27 10.96
N GLN A 24 -1.02 -7.26 10.44
CA GLN A 24 -2.36 -7.45 9.90
C GLN A 24 -2.29 -7.71 8.39
N LEU A 25 -2.85 -8.83 7.96
CA LEU A 25 -2.96 -9.17 6.55
C LEU A 25 -4.18 -8.49 5.94
N GLY A 26 -4.02 -7.97 4.73
CA GLY A 26 -5.08 -7.37 3.92
C GLY A 26 -4.83 -7.58 2.44
N ILE A 27 -5.77 -7.15 1.61
CA ILE A 27 -5.61 -7.15 0.15
C ILE A 27 -5.62 -5.72 -0.38
N GLN A 28 -4.68 -5.42 -1.28
CA GLN A 28 -4.75 -4.22 -2.08
C GLN A 28 -5.75 -4.42 -3.21
N THR A 29 -6.75 -3.55 -3.30
CA THR A 29 -7.84 -3.71 -4.28
C THR A 29 -7.40 -3.46 -5.73
N TRP A 30 -6.15 -3.05 -5.97
CA TRP A 30 -5.53 -3.10 -7.29
C TRP A 30 -5.50 -4.51 -7.88
N THR A 31 -5.35 -5.54 -7.04
CA THR A 31 -5.46 -6.95 -7.46
C THR A 31 -6.81 -7.24 -8.10
N LEU A 32 -7.86 -6.56 -7.62
CA LEU A 32 -9.24 -6.67 -8.08
C LEU A 32 -9.67 -5.50 -8.97
N ARG A 33 -8.74 -4.80 -9.60
CA ARG A 33 -9.00 -3.57 -10.38
C ARG A 33 -9.94 -3.72 -11.56
N ASN A 34 -10.19 -4.96 -12.01
CA ASN A 34 -11.14 -5.24 -13.09
C ASN A 34 -12.57 -5.44 -12.57
N LEU A 35 -12.76 -5.49 -11.25
CA LEU A 35 -14.06 -5.56 -10.60
C LEU A 35 -14.56 -4.15 -10.26
N ASP A 36 -15.87 -4.00 -10.11
CA ASP A 36 -16.47 -2.83 -9.47
C ASP A 36 -16.39 -2.93 -7.94
N PHE A 37 -16.84 -1.88 -7.24
CA PHE A 37 -16.76 -1.82 -5.79
C PHE A 37 -17.58 -2.92 -5.09
N ASP A 38 -18.78 -3.22 -5.57
CA ASP A 38 -19.67 -4.22 -4.97
C ASP A 38 -19.12 -5.64 -5.15
N ALA A 39 -18.53 -5.91 -6.31
CA ALA A 39 -17.84 -7.17 -6.57
C ALA A 39 -16.59 -7.33 -5.69
N VAL A 40 -15.84 -6.24 -5.41
CA VAL A 40 -14.72 -6.25 -4.45
C VAL A 40 -15.21 -6.58 -3.03
N VAL A 41 -16.31 -5.98 -2.58
CA VAL A 41 -16.92 -6.26 -1.28
C VAL A 41 -17.35 -7.73 -1.19
N SER A 42 -18.03 -8.23 -2.22
CA SER A 42 -18.48 -9.62 -2.31
C SER A 42 -17.30 -10.60 -2.29
N PHE A 43 -16.24 -10.29 -3.02
CA PHE A 43 -15.00 -11.06 -3.03
C PHE A 43 -14.36 -11.13 -1.64
N ALA A 44 -14.18 -9.98 -1.01
CA ALA A 44 -13.56 -9.90 0.32
C ALA A 44 -14.33 -10.71 1.36
N LYS A 45 -15.67 -10.62 1.35
CA LYS A 45 -16.54 -11.43 2.22
C LYS A 45 -16.39 -12.91 1.97
N LYS A 46 -16.47 -13.33 0.71
CA LYS A 46 -16.36 -14.75 0.30
C LYS A 46 -15.07 -15.39 0.81
N HIS A 47 -13.98 -14.62 0.85
CA HIS A 47 -12.67 -15.10 1.23
C HIS A 47 -12.23 -14.74 2.66
N GLY A 48 -13.14 -14.18 3.48
CA GLY A 48 -12.86 -13.83 4.87
C GLY A 48 -11.84 -12.70 5.05
N ILE A 49 -11.58 -11.91 4.00
CA ILE A 49 -10.67 -10.78 4.02
C ILE A 49 -11.40 -9.60 4.67
N ARG A 50 -10.81 -9.01 5.71
CA ARG A 50 -11.41 -7.90 6.44
C ARG A 50 -10.74 -6.56 6.18
N ASN A 51 -9.45 -6.57 5.87
CA ASN A 51 -8.66 -5.36 5.67
C ASN A 51 -8.42 -5.12 4.19
N LEU A 52 -8.72 -3.91 3.73
CA LEU A 52 -8.53 -3.50 2.34
C LEU A 52 -7.58 -2.31 2.28
N GLN A 53 -6.59 -2.37 1.43
CA GLN A 53 -5.96 -1.17 0.89
C GLN A 53 -6.76 -0.75 -0.33
N VAL A 54 -7.57 0.30 -0.18
CA VAL A 54 -8.48 0.74 -1.24
C VAL A 54 -7.76 1.63 -2.24
N ILE A 55 -8.06 1.48 -3.53
CA ILE A 55 -7.59 2.35 -4.60
C ILE A 55 -8.66 3.37 -5.02
N GLY A 56 -8.24 4.47 -5.65
CA GLY A 56 -9.13 5.55 -6.09
C GLY A 56 -10.22 5.11 -7.08
N LYS A 57 -9.97 4.05 -7.88
CA LYS A 57 -10.99 3.48 -8.76
C LYS A 57 -12.21 2.95 -8.01
N HIS A 58 -12.02 2.40 -6.81
CA HIS A 58 -13.12 1.82 -6.03
C HIS A 58 -13.77 2.84 -5.10
N ILE A 59 -12.97 3.74 -4.50
CA ILE A 59 -13.48 4.88 -3.72
C ILE A 59 -12.62 6.10 -4.07
N ASP A 60 -13.19 7.05 -4.81
CA ASP A 60 -12.48 8.27 -5.16
C ASP A 60 -12.49 9.25 -3.96
N PRO A 61 -11.33 9.68 -3.45
CA PRO A 61 -11.24 10.64 -2.35
C PRO A 61 -11.78 12.03 -2.73
N HIS A 62 -11.92 12.32 -4.03
CA HIS A 62 -12.40 13.60 -4.55
C HIS A 62 -13.87 13.54 -5.02
N ALA A 63 -14.54 12.38 -4.92
CA ALA A 63 -15.97 12.25 -5.18
C ALA A 63 -16.82 13.04 -4.18
N ASP A 64 -18.11 13.17 -4.45
CA ASP A 64 -19.06 13.77 -3.53
C ASP A 64 -19.10 13.03 -2.19
N TRP A 65 -19.29 13.77 -1.10
CA TRP A 65 -19.33 13.19 0.23
C TRP A 65 -20.45 12.15 0.42
N GLU A 66 -21.57 12.31 -0.26
CA GLU A 66 -22.67 11.34 -0.17
C GLU A 66 -22.27 9.99 -0.80
N GLU A 67 -21.54 10.00 -1.91
CA GLU A 67 -20.97 8.78 -2.49
C GLU A 67 -19.97 8.11 -1.54
N ILE A 68 -19.06 8.89 -0.96
CA ILE A 68 -18.05 8.39 -0.01
C ILE A 68 -18.73 7.79 1.24
N LYS A 69 -19.74 8.46 1.78
CA LYS A 69 -20.54 7.98 2.92
C LYS A 69 -21.24 6.66 2.61
N ALA A 70 -21.87 6.57 1.42
CA ALA A 70 -22.54 5.34 0.99
C ALA A 70 -21.57 4.17 0.89
N LYS A 71 -20.41 4.35 0.27
CA LYS A 71 -19.38 3.30 0.16
C LYS A 71 -18.80 2.91 1.52
N LYS A 72 -18.59 3.87 2.41
CA LYS A 72 -18.17 3.57 3.80
C LYS A 72 -19.22 2.74 4.53
N ALA A 73 -20.49 3.10 4.43
CA ALA A 73 -21.59 2.35 5.05
C ALA A 73 -21.67 0.90 4.55
N ILE A 74 -21.42 0.67 3.24
CA ILE A 74 -21.34 -0.66 2.67
C ILE A 74 -20.17 -1.45 3.29
N LEU A 75 -18.98 -0.86 3.41
CA LEU A 75 -17.84 -1.51 4.07
C LEU A 75 -18.17 -1.87 5.52
N ASP A 76 -18.68 -0.92 6.30
CA ASP A 76 -19.00 -1.08 7.72
C ASP A 76 -20.03 -2.20 7.94
N THR A 77 -21.12 -2.19 7.15
CA THR A 77 -22.20 -3.20 7.21
C THR A 77 -21.68 -4.61 6.89
N ASN A 78 -20.64 -4.72 6.05
CA ASN A 78 -20.04 -5.98 5.66
C ASN A 78 -18.83 -6.38 6.53
N GLY A 79 -18.53 -5.63 7.59
CA GLY A 79 -17.40 -5.90 8.49
C GLY A 79 -16.04 -5.74 7.83
N LEU A 80 -15.98 -4.94 6.76
CA LEU A 80 -14.75 -4.63 6.02
C LEU A 80 -14.17 -3.28 6.46
N ARG A 81 -12.88 -3.13 6.37
CA ARG A 81 -12.18 -1.91 6.78
C ARG A 81 -11.20 -1.47 5.70
N ALA A 82 -11.36 -0.24 5.21
CA ALA A 82 -10.31 0.46 4.48
C ALA A 82 -9.24 0.90 5.48
N TYR A 83 -8.20 0.11 5.71
CA TYR A 83 -7.16 0.42 6.70
C TYR A 83 -6.03 1.27 6.13
N THR A 84 -5.74 1.13 4.83
CA THR A 84 -4.85 2.00 4.06
C THR A 84 -5.51 2.40 2.73
N PHE A 85 -4.97 3.43 2.09
CA PHE A 85 -5.47 3.93 0.81
C PHE A 85 -4.30 4.24 -0.14
N GLY A 86 -4.40 3.83 -1.37
CA GLY A 86 -3.41 4.19 -2.38
C GLY A 86 -3.10 3.11 -3.43
N VAL A 87 -2.21 3.40 -4.36
CA VAL A 87 -1.34 4.59 -4.42
C VAL A 87 -2.19 5.81 -4.78
N ALA A 88 -2.19 6.83 -3.92
CA ALA A 88 -2.98 8.03 -4.06
C ALA A 88 -2.29 9.07 -4.95
N GLY A 89 -3.09 9.76 -5.78
CA GLY A 89 -2.64 10.96 -6.47
C GLY A 89 -2.34 12.09 -5.49
N THR A 90 -1.27 12.83 -5.77
CA THR A 90 -0.87 14.03 -5.02
C THR A 90 -0.60 15.17 -5.98
N SER A 91 -0.67 16.42 -5.50
CA SER A 91 -0.54 17.63 -6.31
C SER A 91 0.31 18.68 -5.62
N MET A 92 0.83 19.66 -6.39
CA MET A 92 1.37 20.90 -5.83
C MET A 92 0.27 21.76 -5.16
N ASP A 93 -0.98 21.56 -5.53
CA ASP A 93 -2.12 22.20 -4.87
C ASP A 93 -2.35 21.59 -3.48
N HIS A 94 -2.17 22.40 -2.46
CA HIS A 94 -2.36 22.00 -1.07
C HIS A 94 -3.83 21.60 -0.77
N ALA A 95 -4.81 22.28 -1.37
CA ALA A 95 -6.23 21.97 -1.15
C ALA A 95 -6.60 20.58 -1.71
N PHE A 96 -6.02 20.20 -2.84
CA PHE A 96 -6.17 18.87 -3.40
C PHE A 96 -5.64 17.79 -2.42
N ASN A 97 -4.43 17.97 -1.91
CA ASN A 97 -3.86 17.04 -0.92
C ASN A 97 -4.66 17.04 0.38
N ARG A 98 -5.14 18.19 0.84
CA ARG A 98 -5.96 18.31 2.05
C ARG A 98 -7.24 17.47 1.94
N ARG A 99 -7.92 17.53 0.80
CA ARG A 99 -9.12 16.72 0.53
C ARG A 99 -8.86 15.23 0.71
N LEU A 100 -7.70 14.73 0.28
CA LEU A 100 -7.27 13.36 0.47
C LEU A 100 -7.14 12.99 1.97
N PHE A 101 -6.61 13.89 2.81
CA PHE A 101 -6.50 13.67 4.24
C PHE A 101 -7.85 13.75 4.96
N GLU A 102 -8.74 14.64 4.55
CA GLU A 102 -10.13 14.71 5.05
C GLU A 102 -10.89 13.40 4.76
N PHE A 103 -10.75 12.90 3.52
CA PHE A 103 -11.26 11.59 3.14
C PHE A 103 -10.68 10.48 4.02
N ALA A 104 -9.37 10.43 4.18
CA ALA A 104 -8.72 9.41 4.99
C ALA A 104 -9.19 9.44 6.45
N LYS A 105 -9.32 10.62 7.04
CA LYS A 105 -9.85 10.81 8.39
C LYS A 105 -11.29 10.29 8.51
N PHE A 106 -12.17 10.64 7.56
CA PHE A 106 -13.55 10.17 7.53
C PHE A 106 -13.65 8.65 7.40
N MET A 107 -12.86 8.05 6.52
CA MET A 107 -12.82 6.60 6.29
C MET A 107 -12.16 5.82 7.45
N GLY A 108 -11.47 6.49 8.37
CA GLY A 108 -10.68 5.85 9.43
C GLY A 108 -9.36 5.27 8.98
N ILE A 109 -8.87 5.71 7.80
CA ILE A 109 -7.60 5.29 7.21
C ILE A 109 -6.44 5.87 8.02
N LYS A 110 -5.44 5.05 8.33
CA LYS A 110 -4.29 5.41 9.15
C LYS A 110 -3.03 5.68 8.34
N VAL A 111 -2.96 5.14 7.13
CA VAL A 111 -1.80 5.28 6.24
C VAL A 111 -2.28 5.53 4.82
N ILE A 112 -1.82 6.62 4.22
CA ILE A 112 -2.02 6.93 2.80
C ILE A 112 -0.75 6.57 2.04
N ILE A 113 -0.87 5.71 1.04
CA ILE A 113 0.26 5.30 0.19
C ILE A 113 0.38 6.30 -0.96
N VAL A 114 1.58 6.83 -1.17
CA VAL A 114 1.82 7.91 -2.13
C VAL A 114 3.07 7.68 -2.97
N GLU A 115 3.08 8.26 -4.17
CA GLU A 115 4.24 8.40 -5.05
C GLU A 115 4.24 9.81 -5.66
N PRO A 116 4.57 10.86 -4.90
CA PRO A 116 4.60 12.22 -5.42
C PRO A 116 5.55 12.34 -6.61
N ARG A 117 5.11 12.98 -7.69
CA ARG A 117 5.92 13.16 -8.90
C ARG A 117 6.97 14.26 -8.77
N ASP A 118 6.82 15.11 -7.75
CA ASP A 118 7.76 16.16 -7.40
C ASP A 118 8.02 16.14 -5.89
N PHE A 119 9.27 16.29 -5.49
CA PHE A 119 9.66 16.29 -4.08
C PHE A 119 9.11 17.49 -3.30
N ALA A 120 8.84 18.62 -3.97
CA ALA A 120 8.23 19.79 -3.33
C ALA A 120 6.82 19.51 -2.79
N ILE A 121 6.12 18.50 -3.32
CA ILE A 121 4.80 18.07 -2.82
C ILE A 121 4.90 17.62 -1.35
N PHE A 122 6.03 17.07 -0.93
CA PHE A 122 6.22 16.65 0.46
C PHE A 122 6.08 17.78 1.48
N ASP A 123 6.33 19.04 1.10
CA ASP A 123 6.15 20.18 2.00
C ASP A 123 4.67 20.41 2.35
N SER A 124 3.78 20.14 1.40
CA SER A 124 2.33 20.13 1.63
C SER A 124 1.92 18.92 2.47
N LEU A 125 2.42 17.72 2.11
CA LEU A 125 2.08 16.47 2.80
C LEU A 125 2.56 16.48 4.26
N GLU A 126 3.73 17.04 4.54
CA GLU A 126 4.29 17.13 5.90
C GLU A 126 3.42 17.98 6.84
N LYS A 127 2.89 19.09 6.36
CA LYS A 127 1.91 19.89 7.12
C LYS A 127 0.63 19.08 7.42
N LEU A 128 0.17 18.31 6.43
CA LEU A 128 -1.07 17.53 6.55
C LEU A 128 -0.91 16.31 7.47
N VAL A 129 0.22 15.61 7.46
CA VAL A 129 0.44 14.51 8.40
C VAL A 129 0.46 15.01 9.85
N GLN A 130 0.98 16.21 10.09
CA GLN A 130 0.97 16.86 11.41
C GLN A 130 -0.45 17.27 11.83
N GLU A 131 -1.20 17.92 10.94
CA GLU A 131 -2.54 18.41 11.21
C GLU A 131 -3.56 17.27 11.47
N PHE A 132 -3.51 16.23 10.65
CA PHE A 132 -4.50 15.16 10.69
C PHE A 132 -4.10 13.96 11.55
N ASP A 133 -2.84 13.89 11.97
CA ASP A 133 -2.22 12.72 12.62
C ASP A 133 -2.42 11.42 11.83
N ILE A 134 -2.25 11.52 10.51
CA ILE A 134 -2.32 10.41 9.56
C ILE A 134 -0.95 10.25 8.91
N ARG A 135 -0.50 9.00 8.82
CA ARG A 135 0.78 8.67 8.18
C ARG A 135 0.66 8.68 6.66
N ILE A 136 1.76 9.01 5.99
CA ILE A 136 1.94 8.69 4.58
C ILE A 136 3.08 7.69 4.42
N ALA A 137 2.99 6.85 3.41
CA ALA A 137 4.00 5.85 3.10
C ALA A 137 4.37 5.91 1.62
N ILE A 138 5.65 6.17 1.34
CA ILE A 138 6.19 6.23 -0.02
C ILE A 138 6.26 4.80 -0.55
N HIS A 139 5.56 4.53 -1.65
CA HIS A 139 5.63 3.25 -2.34
C HIS A 139 6.79 3.24 -3.34
N ASN A 140 7.50 2.14 -3.42
CA ASN A 140 8.57 1.93 -4.39
C ASN A 140 8.11 1.07 -5.56
N HIS A 141 8.56 1.43 -6.76
CA HIS A 141 8.53 0.58 -7.95
C HIS A 141 9.94 0.16 -8.37
N GLY A 142 10.12 -0.38 -9.57
CA GLY A 142 11.43 -0.75 -10.10
C GLY A 142 12.36 0.46 -10.30
N LEU A 143 13.63 0.19 -10.64
CA LEU A 143 14.71 1.19 -10.75
C LEU A 143 14.42 2.37 -11.68
N THR A 144 13.51 2.22 -12.63
CA THR A 144 13.12 3.30 -13.55
C THR A 144 12.15 4.32 -12.94
N SER A 145 11.59 4.03 -11.76
CA SER A 145 10.74 4.97 -11.03
C SER A 145 11.54 5.90 -10.13
N LEU A 146 10.95 7.04 -9.79
CA LEU A 146 11.56 8.04 -8.91
C LEU A 146 11.95 7.44 -7.54
N TYR A 147 11.16 6.49 -7.03
CA TYR A 147 11.35 5.83 -5.74
C TYR A 147 11.91 4.40 -5.86
N GLY A 148 12.43 4.03 -7.04
CA GLY A 148 12.99 2.69 -7.27
C GLY A 148 14.33 2.45 -6.56
N ASN A 149 15.07 3.52 -6.26
CA ASN A 149 16.29 3.43 -5.48
C ASN A 149 16.00 3.69 -3.99
N PRO A 150 16.22 2.70 -3.09
CA PRO A 150 15.95 2.84 -1.66
C PRO A 150 16.70 3.99 -0.98
N ILE A 151 17.84 4.41 -1.51
CA ILE A 151 18.62 5.53 -0.97
C ILE A 151 17.85 6.84 -1.14
N VAL A 152 17.18 7.03 -2.29
CA VAL A 152 16.34 8.22 -2.52
C VAL A 152 15.24 8.30 -1.47
N VAL A 153 14.52 7.20 -1.27
CA VAL A 153 13.43 7.14 -0.27
C VAL A 153 13.97 7.41 1.14
N ARG A 154 15.10 6.78 1.51
CA ARG A 154 15.74 7.03 2.81
C ARG A 154 16.09 8.50 3.01
N ASN A 155 16.67 9.15 1.99
CA ASN A 155 17.06 10.57 2.07
C ASN A 155 15.84 11.47 2.26
N ILE A 156 14.70 11.13 1.67
CA ILE A 156 13.45 11.87 1.88
C ILE A 156 12.98 11.73 3.33
N ILE A 157 12.81 10.50 3.82
CA ILE A 157 12.16 10.26 5.11
C ILE A 157 13.02 10.69 6.30
N GLN A 158 14.36 10.64 6.21
CA GLN A 158 15.25 10.92 7.34
C GLN A 158 15.21 12.36 7.83
N HIS A 159 14.81 13.31 6.98
CA HIS A 159 14.78 14.75 7.25
C HIS A 159 13.35 15.31 7.39
N ARG A 160 12.34 14.43 7.42
CA ARG A 160 10.93 14.81 7.50
C ARG A 160 10.25 14.24 8.74
N ASP A 161 9.07 14.75 9.03
CA ASP A 161 8.22 14.27 10.12
C ASP A 161 8.16 12.73 10.16
N GLU A 162 8.17 12.17 11.35
CA GLU A 162 8.20 10.71 11.53
C GLU A 162 6.98 9.99 10.94
N ARG A 163 5.87 10.69 10.71
CA ARG A 163 4.67 10.15 10.04
C ARG A 163 4.85 9.93 8.54
N ILE A 164 5.96 10.41 7.96
CA ILE A 164 6.36 10.16 6.57
C ILE A 164 7.29 8.96 6.54
N GLY A 165 6.81 7.83 6.02
CA GLY A 165 7.55 6.57 5.98
C GLY A 165 7.42 5.85 4.65
N VAL A 166 7.43 4.55 4.69
CA VAL A 166 7.56 3.68 3.51
C VAL A 166 6.47 2.62 3.47
N CYS A 167 5.89 2.41 2.30
CA CYS A 167 5.21 1.19 1.90
C CYS A 167 6.21 0.37 1.08
N LEU A 168 6.77 -0.68 1.69
CA LEU A 168 7.82 -1.47 1.09
C LEU A 168 7.23 -2.55 0.18
N ASP A 169 7.32 -2.37 -1.13
CA ASP A 169 7.00 -3.43 -2.09
C ASP A 169 8.23 -4.34 -2.28
N VAL A 170 8.20 -5.49 -1.64
CA VAL A 170 9.36 -6.39 -1.58
C VAL A 170 9.74 -6.94 -2.95
N GLY A 171 8.76 -7.24 -3.81
CA GLY A 171 9.04 -7.72 -5.16
C GLY A 171 9.69 -6.66 -6.04
N TRP A 172 9.34 -5.39 -5.90
CA TRP A 172 10.02 -4.32 -6.64
C TRP A 172 11.41 -4.01 -6.10
N ILE A 173 11.63 -4.11 -4.78
CA ILE A 173 12.98 -4.00 -4.19
C ILE A 173 13.88 -5.09 -4.74
N THR A 174 13.41 -6.34 -4.77
CA THR A 174 14.14 -7.49 -5.32
C THR A 174 14.41 -7.32 -6.81
N ALA A 175 13.39 -6.91 -7.59
CA ALA A 175 13.56 -6.62 -9.02
C ALA A 175 14.55 -5.48 -9.32
N ALA A 176 14.76 -4.59 -8.35
CA ALA A 176 15.77 -3.54 -8.43
C ALA A 176 17.19 -4.01 -8.00
N GLY A 177 17.35 -5.28 -7.65
CA GLY A 177 18.63 -5.88 -7.26
C GLY A 177 19.02 -5.63 -5.79
N PHE A 178 18.07 -5.28 -4.94
CA PHE A 178 18.32 -5.06 -3.51
C PHE A 178 17.72 -6.17 -2.64
N ASP A 179 18.36 -6.44 -1.52
CA ASP A 179 17.86 -7.32 -0.46
C ASP A 179 16.75 -6.60 0.34
N ALA A 180 15.52 -7.07 0.21
CA ALA A 180 14.36 -6.45 0.84
C ALA A 180 14.45 -6.45 2.38
N ALA A 181 14.98 -7.51 3.00
CA ALA A 181 15.16 -7.59 4.44
C ALA A 181 16.21 -6.59 4.95
N LYS A 182 17.28 -6.37 4.19
CA LYS A 182 18.31 -5.36 4.48
C LYS A 182 17.73 -3.94 4.35
N ILE A 183 16.96 -3.69 3.30
CA ILE A 183 16.30 -2.39 3.08
C ILE A 183 15.29 -2.11 4.20
N TYR A 184 14.46 -3.09 4.58
CA TYR A 184 13.55 -2.97 5.71
C TYR A 184 14.27 -2.49 6.99
N ARG A 185 15.39 -3.13 7.35
CA ARG A 185 16.19 -2.74 8.51
C ARG A 185 16.76 -1.32 8.40
N ASN A 186 17.13 -0.90 7.20
CA ASN A 186 17.69 0.43 6.94
C ASN A 186 16.68 1.58 7.12
N TYR A 187 15.37 1.30 7.02
CA TYR A 187 14.32 2.30 7.24
C TYR A 187 13.98 2.56 8.72
N LYS A 188 14.63 1.83 9.67
CA LYS A 188 14.61 2.13 11.12
C LYS A 188 13.20 2.37 11.70
N GLY A 189 12.26 1.48 11.46
CA GLY A 189 10.90 1.60 12.00
C GLY A 189 9.97 2.56 11.23
N ARG A 190 10.41 3.08 10.08
CA ARG A 190 9.60 3.95 9.21
C ARG A 190 8.84 3.17 8.12
N VAL A 191 8.77 1.84 8.19
CA VAL A 191 7.93 1.01 7.30
C VAL A 191 6.54 0.90 7.91
N TYR A 192 5.54 1.44 7.22
CA TYR A 192 4.15 1.53 7.71
C TYR A 192 3.21 0.58 6.96
N ASP A 193 3.61 0.10 5.81
CA ASP A 193 2.92 -0.91 5.03
C ASP A 193 3.91 -1.75 4.24
N ILE A 194 3.53 -2.97 3.90
CA ILE A 194 4.34 -3.88 3.07
C ILE A 194 3.46 -4.47 2.00
N HIS A 195 3.85 -4.34 0.74
CA HIS A 195 3.29 -5.12 -0.33
C HIS A 195 4.07 -6.43 -0.47
N LEU A 196 3.44 -7.52 -0.04
CA LEU A 196 3.96 -8.87 -0.29
C LEU A 196 3.74 -9.20 -1.76
N LYS A 197 4.83 -9.24 -2.49
CA LYS A 197 4.88 -9.52 -3.92
C LYS A 197 6.16 -10.29 -4.19
N ASP A 198 6.11 -11.26 -5.08
CA ASP A 198 7.29 -12.02 -5.47
C ASP A 198 7.63 -11.81 -6.94
N LYS A 199 8.91 -11.82 -7.25
CA LYS A 199 9.43 -11.65 -8.60
C LYS A 199 10.68 -12.50 -8.79
N THR A 200 10.78 -13.12 -9.95
CA THR A 200 12.03 -13.67 -10.46
C THR A 200 12.81 -12.55 -11.15
N VAL A 201 14.11 -12.49 -10.90
CA VAL A 201 14.99 -11.45 -11.46
C VAL A 201 15.86 -12.04 -12.57
N GLU A 202 15.74 -11.47 -13.75
CA GLU A 202 16.54 -11.86 -14.92
C GLU A 202 17.40 -10.69 -15.41
N VAL A 203 18.52 -11.01 -16.06
CA VAL A 203 19.35 -10.01 -16.74
C VAL A 203 19.09 -10.10 -18.23
N THR A 204 18.43 -9.08 -18.77
CA THR A 204 18.15 -8.98 -20.20
C THR A 204 18.75 -7.68 -20.75
N ASN A 205 19.59 -7.77 -21.79
CA ASN A 205 20.27 -6.61 -22.37
C ASN A 205 20.99 -5.74 -21.31
N GLN A 206 21.73 -6.37 -20.40
CA GLN A 206 22.47 -5.73 -19.28
C GLN A 206 21.57 -4.94 -18.29
N LYS A 207 20.26 -5.23 -18.26
CA LYS A 207 19.31 -4.62 -17.32
C LYS A 207 18.63 -5.70 -16.49
N LEU A 208 18.38 -5.39 -15.22
CA LEU A 208 17.57 -6.22 -14.36
C LEU A 208 16.10 -6.09 -14.76
N VAL A 209 15.44 -7.22 -14.96
CA VAL A 209 14.02 -7.33 -15.29
C VAL A 209 13.36 -8.22 -14.25
N GLY A 210 12.37 -7.69 -13.54
CA GLY A 210 11.59 -8.45 -12.58
C GLY A 210 10.32 -9.00 -13.20
N ILE A 211 10.21 -10.31 -13.29
CA ILE A 211 9.03 -11.03 -13.75
C ILE A 211 8.19 -11.42 -12.54
N SER A 212 6.87 -11.18 -12.57
CA SER A 212 6.00 -11.56 -11.46
C SER A 212 5.95 -13.07 -11.28
N ALA A 213 6.15 -13.53 -10.07
CA ALA A 213 6.10 -14.91 -9.65
C ALA A 213 5.04 -15.13 -8.58
N HIS A 214 4.62 -16.37 -8.36
CA HIS A 214 3.83 -16.74 -7.19
C HIS A 214 4.66 -16.55 -5.92
N ILE A 215 4.02 -16.12 -4.84
CA ILE A 215 4.70 -15.90 -3.56
C ILE A 215 5.42 -17.17 -3.10
N GLY A 216 6.71 -17.04 -2.79
CA GLY A 216 7.60 -18.14 -2.41
C GLY A 216 8.15 -18.95 -3.59
N LYS A 217 8.00 -18.47 -4.83
CA LYS A 217 8.56 -19.09 -6.04
C LYS A 217 9.49 -18.17 -6.82
N GLY A 218 9.64 -16.93 -6.38
CA GLY A 218 10.57 -15.95 -6.93
C GLY A 218 11.80 -15.77 -6.05
N ASP A 219 12.42 -14.61 -6.15
CA ASP A 219 13.69 -14.24 -5.50
C ASP A 219 13.49 -13.24 -4.35
N ALA A 220 12.23 -12.83 -4.02
CA ALA A 220 11.94 -11.86 -2.97
C ALA A 220 11.95 -12.45 -1.56
#